data_8bbc338cdf44cd51d9aa4568f6578a20
#
_entry.id   8bbc338cdf44cd51d9aa4568f6578a20
#
_cell.length_a   1.000
_cell.length_b   1.000
_cell.length_c   1.000
_cell.angle_alpha   90.00
_cell.angle_beta   90.00
_cell.angle_gamma   90.00
#
_symmetry.space_group_name_H-M   'P 1'
#
loop_
_entity.id
_entity.type
_entity.pdbx_description
1 polymer ?
#
loop_
_entity_poly.entity_id
_entity_poly.type
_entity_poly.pdbx_seq_one_letter_code
_entity_poly.pdbx_strand_id
1 'polypeptide(L)'
;CTGGFLKAIRKDLEQAGSLTESQIVSVYQNAYVINKDVRIGRIFTYNAVPTSPRAYLNKNMAWAYLYRTKNYTNGLYTGSSYNVMIYPANGTEQMGDIAIKKKYSDMILEYYANNFPHMVVGYSDELKRLYHSDRNAFLALRYLPAQDTLNY
;
A
#
# COMPACT_ATOMS: atom_id res chain seq x y z
N CYS A 1 12.87 -3.73 17.80
CA CYS A 1 11.90 -3.72 18.88
C CYS A 1 10.61 -3.00 18.46
N THR A 2 9.48 -3.64 18.74
CA THR A 2 8.14 -3.13 18.37
C THR A 2 7.91 -1.71 18.90
N GLY A 3 8.30 -1.45 20.16
CA GLY A 3 8.09 -0.15 20.78
C GLY A 3 8.81 0.99 20.08
N GLY A 4 10.03 0.76 19.61
CA GLY A 4 10.80 1.78 18.89
C GLY A 4 10.16 2.15 17.56
N PHE A 5 9.71 1.16 16.80
CA PHE A 5 9.03 1.39 15.54
C PHE A 5 7.72 2.15 15.73
N LEU A 6 6.87 1.67 16.65
CA LEU A 6 5.57 2.31 16.88
C LEU A 6 5.71 3.75 17.34
N LYS A 7 6.74 4.05 18.13
CA LYS A 7 7.03 5.42 18.53
C LYS A 7 7.42 6.29 17.33
N ALA A 8 8.22 5.74 16.40
CA ALA A 8 8.67 6.47 15.23
C ALA A 8 7.53 6.81 14.27
N ILE A 9 6.45 6.02 14.23
CA ILE A 9 5.30 6.26 13.35
C ILE A 9 4.09 6.83 14.09
N ARG A 10 4.30 7.39 15.28
CA ARG A 10 3.20 7.91 16.11
C ARG A 10 2.27 8.86 15.34
N LYS A 11 2.85 9.74 14.53
CA LYS A 11 2.10 10.71 13.75
C LYS A 11 1.16 10.02 12.74
N ASP A 12 1.66 8.97 12.10
CA ASP A 12 0.85 8.20 11.16
C ASP A 12 -0.28 7.46 11.88
N LEU A 13 -0.01 6.93 13.08
CA LEU A 13 -1.01 6.18 13.85
C LEU A 13 -2.17 7.07 14.33
N GLU A 14 -1.94 8.35 14.51
CA GLU A 14 -2.98 9.30 14.92
C GLU A 14 -4.09 9.45 13.88
N GLN A 15 -3.84 9.08 12.62
CA GLN A 15 -4.85 9.14 11.57
C GLN A 15 -6.05 8.24 11.83
N ALA A 16 -5.89 7.20 12.62
CA ALA A 16 -6.98 6.28 12.96
C ALA A 16 -7.87 6.77 14.09
N GLY A 17 -7.57 7.95 14.66
CA GLY A 17 -8.31 8.50 15.78
C GLY A 17 -7.84 7.97 17.12
N SER A 18 -8.76 7.81 18.06
CA SER A 18 -8.43 7.50 19.45
C SER A 18 -8.27 5.98 19.69
N LEU A 19 -7.14 5.42 19.26
CA LEU A 19 -6.77 4.06 19.62
C LEU A 19 -5.98 4.09 20.92
N THR A 20 -6.23 3.12 21.80
CA THR A 20 -5.39 2.94 22.98
C THR A 20 -4.06 2.35 22.57
N GLU A 21 -3.05 2.53 23.42
CA GLU A 21 -1.73 1.97 23.17
C GLU A 21 -1.80 0.45 23.03
N SER A 22 -2.60 -0.20 23.85
CA SER A 22 -2.83 -1.64 23.79
C SER A 22 -3.43 -2.07 22.45
N GLN A 23 -4.38 -1.32 21.94
CA GLN A 23 -4.98 -1.59 20.62
C GLN A 23 -3.97 -1.42 19.49
N ILE A 24 -3.15 -0.39 19.55
CA ILE A 24 -2.11 -0.13 18.56
C ILE A 24 -1.14 -1.31 18.50
N VAL A 25 -0.64 -1.75 19.64
CA VAL A 25 0.29 -2.89 19.74
C VAL A 25 -0.37 -4.17 19.21
N SER A 26 -1.61 -4.43 19.61
CA SER A 26 -2.33 -5.62 19.19
C SER A 26 -2.54 -5.68 17.68
N VAL A 27 -2.95 -4.56 17.07
CA VAL A 27 -3.15 -4.50 15.62
C VAL A 27 -1.85 -4.76 14.88
N TYR A 28 -0.74 -4.21 15.38
CA TYR A 28 0.57 -4.44 14.77
C TYR A 28 1.02 -5.91 14.91
N GLN A 29 0.89 -6.47 16.10
CA GLN A 29 1.34 -7.84 16.36
C GLN A 29 0.53 -8.88 15.59
N ASN A 30 -0.74 -8.61 15.32
CA ASN A 30 -1.62 -9.51 14.59
C ASN A 30 -1.63 -9.26 13.08
N ALA A 31 -0.80 -8.34 12.60
CA ALA A 31 -0.74 -8.02 11.18
C ALA A 31 -0.12 -9.16 10.37
N TYR A 32 -0.54 -9.26 9.11
CA TYR A 32 0.00 -10.21 8.15
C TYR A 32 1.42 -9.79 7.75
N VAL A 33 2.39 -10.63 7.99
CA VAL A 33 3.80 -10.34 7.73
C VAL A 33 4.13 -10.60 6.26
N ILE A 34 4.57 -9.57 5.58
CA ILE A 34 5.07 -9.69 4.19
C ILE A 34 6.55 -10.04 4.20
N ASN A 35 7.36 -9.23 4.89
CA ASN A 35 8.79 -9.47 5.08
C ASN A 35 9.23 -8.84 6.41
N LYS A 36 10.54 -8.68 6.61
CA LYS A 36 11.07 -8.11 7.86
C LYS A 36 10.61 -6.67 8.12
N ASP A 37 10.28 -5.92 7.08
CA ASP A 37 9.95 -4.50 7.19
C ASP A 37 8.46 -4.20 7.01
N VAL A 38 7.74 -5.03 6.25
CA VAL A 38 6.36 -4.72 5.84
C VAL A 38 5.37 -5.69 6.44
N ARG A 39 4.32 -5.13 7.04
CA ARG A 39 3.18 -5.87 7.55
C ARG A 39 1.89 -5.18 7.13
N ILE A 40 0.84 -5.96 6.92
CA ILE A 40 -0.49 -5.42 6.61
C ILE A 40 -1.44 -5.85 7.72
N GLY A 41 -1.85 -4.87 8.54
CA GLY A 41 -2.83 -5.08 9.58
C GLY A 41 -4.23 -4.71 9.10
N ARG A 42 -5.22 -4.88 9.99
CA ARG A 42 -6.60 -4.52 9.65
C ARG A 42 -6.83 -3.00 9.57
N ILE A 43 -5.99 -2.20 10.20
CA ILE A 43 -6.13 -0.74 10.21
C ILE A 43 -5.03 -0.07 9.37
N PHE A 44 -3.80 -0.53 9.51
CA PHE A 44 -2.64 0.08 8.87
C PHE A 44 -1.84 -0.92 8.04
N THR A 45 -1.20 -0.42 6.98
CA THR A 45 -0.06 -1.06 6.33
C THR A 45 1.20 -0.42 6.90
N TYR A 46 2.10 -1.24 7.43
CA TYR A 46 3.32 -0.77 8.10
C TYR A 46 4.54 -0.99 7.21
N ASN A 47 5.40 0.02 7.16
CA ASN A 47 6.70 -0.09 6.52
C ASN A 47 7.78 0.35 7.53
N ALA A 48 8.48 -0.62 8.10
CA ALA A 48 9.45 -0.40 9.17
C ALA A 48 10.87 -0.18 8.67
N VAL A 49 11.02 0.28 7.42
CA VAL A 49 12.35 0.62 6.89
C VAL A 49 12.99 1.68 7.80
N PRO A 50 14.19 1.42 8.36
CA PRO A 50 14.78 2.29 9.39
C PRO A 50 14.98 3.74 8.96
N THR A 51 15.27 3.97 7.68
CA THR A 51 15.52 5.32 7.17
C THR A 51 14.26 6.17 7.04
N SER A 52 13.10 5.53 6.88
CA SER A 52 11.84 6.26 6.69
C SER A 52 10.66 5.37 7.11
N PRO A 53 10.51 5.10 8.42
CA PRO A 53 9.40 4.28 8.89
C PRO A 53 8.07 5.00 8.68
N ARG A 54 7.06 4.26 8.20
CA ARG A 54 5.73 4.80 7.93
C ARG A 54 4.64 3.78 8.27
N ALA A 55 3.45 4.32 8.54
CA ALA A 55 2.23 3.54 8.55
C ALA A 55 1.19 4.26 7.70
N TYR A 56 0.48 3.49 6.88
CA TYR A 56 -0.54 4.02 5.98
C TYR A 56 -1.90 3.50 6.42
N LEU A 57 -2.87 4.39 6.54
CA LEU A 57 -4.22 4.03 6.97
C LEU A 57 -4.94 3.33 5.82
N ASN A 58 -5.25 2.04 6.00
CA ASN A 58 -5.81 1.20 4.93
C ASN A 58 -7.09 1.76 4.33
N LYS A 59 -7.98 2.31 5.15
CA LYS A 59 -9.28 2.83 4.67
C LYS A 59 -9.14 4.04 3.75
N ASN A 60 -8.00 4.73 3.78
CA ASN A 60 -7.75 5.89 2.93
C ASN A 60 -7.15 5.53 1.59
N MET A 61 -6.72 4.29 1.42
CA MET A 61 -6.15 3.81 0.17
C MET A 61 -7.26 3.56 -0.84
N ALA A 62 -7.03 3.94 -2.10
CA ALA A 62 -7.97 3.68 -3.17
C ALA A 62 -7.37 2.87 -4.31
N TRP A 63 -6.07 3.00 -4.51
CA TRP A 63 -5.40 2.40 -5.66
C TRP A 63 -3.99 1.99 -5.28
N ALA A 64 -3.59 0.78 -5.66
CA ALA A 64 -2.24 0.30 -5.48
C ALA A 64 -1.80 -0.49 -6.71
N TYR A 65 -0.55 -0.31 -7.10
CA TYR A 65 0.00 -1.04 -8.23
C TYR A 65 1.52 -1.19 -8.12
N LEU A 66 2.06 -2.11 -8.91
CA LEU A 66 3.49 -2.33 -9.01
C LEU A 66 4.12 -1.35 -10.00
N TYR A 67 5.16 -0.67 -9.55
CA TYR A 67 5.98 0.18 -10.41
C TYR A 67 7.36 -0.44 -10.54
N ARG A 68 7.78 -0.66 -11.79
CA ARG A 68 9.07 -1.26 -12.09
C ARG A 68 9.98 -0.21 -12.72
N THR A 69 11.19 -0.08 -12.19
CA THR A 69 12.23 0.77 -12.76
C THR A 69 13.33 -0.12 -13.31
N LYS A 70 13.66 0.04 -14.59
CA LYS A 70 14.80 -0.64 -15.18
C LYS A 70 16.05 0.19 -14.94
N ASN A 71 17.08 -0.45 -14.41
CA ASN A 71 18.34 0.20 -14.08
C ASN A 71 19.39 -0.12 -15.12
N TYR A 72 20.18 0.90 -15.50
CA TYR A 72 21.24 0.79 -16.50
C TYR A 72 22.52 1.39 -15.95
N THR A 73 23.66 0.80 -16.32
CA THR A 73 24.98 1.33 -16.03
C THR A 73 25.79 1.32 -17.32
N ASN A 74 26.25 2.51 -17.75
CA ASN A 74 26.97 2.67 -19.01
C ASN A 74 26.20 2.08 -20.20
N GLY A 75 24.87 2.27 -20.22
CA GLY A 75 24.02 1.77 -21.29
C GLY A 75 23.63 0.32 -21.22
N LEU A 76 24.14 -0.43 -20.23
CA LEU A 76 23.84 -1.85 -20.03
C LEU A 76 22.81 -2.04 -18.94
N TYR A 77 21.85 -2.93 -19.19
CA TYR A 77 20.82 -3.28 -18.22
C TYR A 77 21.44 -4.02 -17.03
N THR A 78 21.24 -3.50 -15.81
CA THR A 78 21.83 -4.06 -14.59
C THR A 78 20.80 -4.64 -13.64
N GLY A 79 19.51 -4.56 -13.96
CA GLY A 79 18.47 -5.12 -13.12
C GLY A 79 17.26 -4.19 -13.02
N SER A 80 16.30 -4.58 -12.19
CA SER A 80 15.08 -3.80 -11.97
C SER A 80 14.86 -3.56 -10.49
N SER A 81 14.31 -2.40 -10.19
CA SER A 81 13.81 -2.05 -8.86
C SER A 81 12.29 -2.06 -8.90
N TYR A 82 11.67 -2.45 -7.81
CA TYR A 82 10.22 -2.56 -7.70
C TYR A 82 9.70 -1.74 -6.54
N ASN A 83 8.58 -1.07 -6.77
CA ASN A 83 7.92 -0.27 -5.75
C ASN A 83 6.42 -0.55 -5.79
N VAL A 84 5.80 -0.65 -4.63
CA VAL A 84 4.34 -0.65 -4.54
C VAL A 84 3.91 0.79 -4.35
N MET A 85 3.19 1.32 -5.34
CA MET A 85 2.68 2.68 -5.31
C MET A 85 1.26 2.65 -4.75
N ILE A 86 0.98 3.54 -3.81
CA ILE A 86 -0.33 3.60 -3.14
C ILE A 86 -0.88 5.02 -3.27
N TYR A 87 -2.13 5.11 -3.75
CA TYR A 87 -2.82 6.37 -3.96
C TYR A 87 -4.08 6.47 -3.11
N PRO A 88 -4.37 7.66 -2.57
CA PRO A 88 -5.51 7.85 -1.68
C PRO A 88 -6.82 8.02 -2.44
N ALA A 89 -7.93 7.82 -1.73
CA ALA A 89 -9.26 8.13 -2.26
C ALA A 89 -9.45 9.62 -2.46
N ASN A 90 -8.86 10.43 -1.59
CA ASN A 90 -8.93 11.89 -1.65
C ASN A 90 -7.55 12.47 -1.94
N GLY A 91 -7.51 13.50 -2.80
CA GLY A 91 -6.25 14.11 -3.21
C GLY A 91 -5.71 13.48 -4.49
N THR A 92 -4.56 13.96 -4.94
CA THR A 92 -3.96 13.55 -6.21
C THR A 92 -2.54 13.02 -6.06
N GLU A 93 -1.93 13.20 -4.90
CA GLU A 93 -0.57 12.77 -4.65
C GLU A 93 -0.55 11.38 -4.05
N GLN A 94 0.45 10.60 -4.41
CA GLN A 94 0.62 9.28 -3.83
C GLN A 94 0.76 9.39 -2.31
N MET A 95 0.15 8.45 -1.60
CA MET A 95 0.27 8.40 -0.14
C MET A 95 1.38 7.46 0.31
N GLY A 96 1.78 6.51 -0.52
CA GLY A 96 2.81 5.56 -0.17
C GLY A 96 3.61 5.07 -1.35
N ASP A 97 4.87 4.73 -1.07
CA ASP A 97 5.82 4.19 -2.05
C ASP A 97 6.70 3.20 -1.28
N ILE A 98 6.43 1.92 -1.47
CA ILE A 98 7.15 0.86 -0.76
C ILE A 98 8.14 0.20 -1.71
N ALA A 99 9.43 0.50 -1.52
CA ALA A 99 10.51 -0.15 -2.26
C ALA A 99 10.71 -1.56 -1.69
N ILE A 100 10.56 -2.58 -2.53
CA ILE A 100 10.53 -3.96 -2.05
C ILE A 100 10.81 -4.93 -3.22
N LYS A 101 11.31 -6.12 -2.90
CA LYS A 101 11.54 -7.15 -3.93
C LYS A 101 10.23 -7.59 -4.58
N LYS A 102 10.30 -7.97 -5.86
CA LYS A 102 9.12 -8.31 -6.64
C LYS A 102 8.22 -9.35 -5.96
N LYS A 103 8.80 -10.41 -5.40
CA LYS A 103 8.00 -11.47 -4.77
C LYS A 103 7.16 -10.94 -3.60
N TYR A 104 7.68 -9.98 -2.86
CA TYR A 104 6.96 -9.38 -1.75
C TYR A 104 5.94 -8.34 -2.22
N SER A 105 6.26 -7.60 -3.29
CA SER A 105 5.29 -6.68 -3.88
C SER A 105 4.08 -7.43 -4.41
N ASP A 106 4.29 -8.60 -5.01
CA ASP A 106 3.19 -9.45 -5.46
C ASP A 106 2.33 -9.92 -4.28
N MET A 107 2.95 -10.25 -3.15
CA MET A 107 2.23 -10.62 -1.93
C MET A 107 1.37 -9.48 -1.39
N ILE A 108 1.90 -8.26 -1.39
CA ILE A 108 1.17 -7.08 -0.93
C ILE A 108 -0.06 -6.86 -1.80
N LEU A 109 0.11 -6.84 -3.11
CA LEU A 109 -0.96 -6.56 -4.05
C LEU A 109 -2.03 -7.66 -4.03
N GLU A 110 -1.62 -8.91 -3.92
CA GLU A 110 -2.54 -10.04 -3.78
C GLU A 110 -3.35 -9.92 -2.49
N TYR A 111 -2.71 -9.58 -1.39
CA TYR A 111 -3.40 -9.39 -0.11
C TYR A 111 -4.45 -8.29 -0.22
N TYR A 112 -4.09 -7.17 -0.83
CA TYR A 112 -5.02 -6.06 -1.03
C TYR A 112 -6.21 -6.47 -1.89
N ALA A 113 -5.95 -7.15 -3.00
CA ALA A 113 -7.01 -7.59 -3.90
C ALA A 113 -7.98 -8.56 -3.22
N ASN A 114 -7.46 -9.43 -2.36
CA ASN A 114 -8.27 -10.46 -1.70
C ASN A 114 -8.99 -9.97 -0.45
N ASN A 115 -8.44 -8.95 0.24
CA ASN A 115 -8.93 -8.55 1.56
C ASN A 115 -9.50 -7.14 1.62
N PHE A 116 -9.17 -6.26 0.67
CA PHE A 116 -9.58 -4.86 0.70
C PHE A 116 -10.45 -4.54 -0.53
N PRO A 117 -11.76 -4.86 -0.48
CA PRO A 117 -12.64 -4.63 -1.62
C PRO A 117 -12.81 -3.15 -1.98
N HIS A 118 -12.40 -2.25 -1.08
CA HIS A 118 -12.45 -0.81 -1.33
C HIS A 118 -11.27 -0.31 -2.18
N MET A 119 -10.34 -1.18 -2.55
CA MET A 119 -9.17 -0.79 -3.34
C MET A 119 -9.26 -1.29 -4.78
N VAL A 120 -8.71 -0.51 -5.69
CA VAL A 120 -8.40 -0.93 -7.05
C VAL A 120 -6.94 -1.34 -7.08
N VAL A 121 -6.67 -2.56 -7.54
CA VAL A 121 -5.31 -3.11 -7.58
C VAL A 121 -4.90 -3.35 -9.02
N GLY A 122 -3.72 -2.83 -9.38
CA GLY A 122 -3.17 -2.97 -10.72
C GLY A 122 -3.08 -1.65 -11.46
N TYR A 123 -2.32 -1.65 -12.54
CA TYR A 123 -2.08 -0.45 -13.33
C TYR A 123 -2.55 -0.62 -14.78
N SER A 124 -3.18 0.43 -15.30
CA SER A 124 -3.35 0.64 -16.72
C SER A 124 -3.38 2.14 -16.99
N ASP A 125 -3.07 2.54 -18.21
CA ASP A 125 -3.15 3.95 -18.59
C ASP A 125 -4.57 4.48 -18.45
N GLU A 126 -5.56 3.63 -18.67
CA GLU A 126 -6.96 3.98 -18.50
C GLU A 126 -7.29 4.23 -17.02
N LEU A 127 -6.81 3.38 -16.12
CA LEU A 127 -7.01 3.59 -14.67
C LEU A 127 -6.36 4.90 -14.22
N LYS A 128 -5.16 5.18 -14.70
CA LYS A 128 -4.47 6.43 -14.37
C LYS A 128 -5.28 7.63 -14.85
N ARG A 129 -5.75 7.60 -16.08
CA ARG A 129 -6.56 8.68 -16.64
C ARG A 129 -7.85 8.87 -15.84
N LEU A 130 -8.52 7.78 -15.53
CA LEU A 130 -9.78 7.81 -14.78
C LEU A 130 -9.56 8.37 -13.37
N TYR A 131 -8.50 7.96 -12.70
CA TYR A 131 -8.16 8.44 -11.36
C TYR A 131 -8.01 9.97 -11.33
N HIS A 132 -7.37 10.54 -12.35
CA HIS A 132 -7.11 11.96 -12.39
C HIS A 132 -8.27 12.79 -12.98
N SER A 133 -9.03 12.24 -13.94
CA SER A 133 -10.07 13.00 -14.63
C SER A 133 -11.47 12.80 -14.08
N ASP A 134 -11.77 11.62 -13.51
CA ASP A 134 -13.10 11.30 -12.97
C ASP A 134 -12.94 10.37 -11.76
N ARG A 135 -12.63 10.97 -10.63
CA ARG A 135 -12.39 10.23 -9.41
C ARG A 135 -13.61 9.42 -8.96
N ASN A 136 -14.81 9.95 -9.14
CA ASN A 136 -16.01 9.25 -8.73
C ASN A 136 -16.19 7.96 -9.53
N ALA A 137 -15.95 8.02 -10.84
CA ALA A 137 -16.00 6.82 -11.67
C ALA A 137 -14.91 5.83 -11.28
N PHE A 138 -13.71 6.30 -10.96
CA PHE A 138 -12.64 5.45 -10.49
C PHE A 138 -13.02 4.75 -9.18
N LEU A 139 -13.53 5.51 -8.22
CA LEU A 139 -13.92 4.96 -6.91
C LEU A 139 -15.08 3.97 -7.03
N ALA A 140 -15.93 4.11 -8.04
CA ALA A 140 -17.02 3.17 -8.28
C ALA A 140 -16.50 1.76 -8.61
N LEU A 141 -15.30 1.64 -9.18
CA LEU A 141 -14.70 0.35 -9.48
C LEU A 141 -14.46 -0.49 -8.23
N ARG A 142 -14.31 0.15 -7.07
CA ARG A 142 -14.09 -0.53 -5.79
C ARG A 142 -15.29 -1.36 -5.33
N TYR A 143 -16.45 -1.13 -5.92
CA TYR A 143 -17.69 -1.79 -5.54
C TYR A 143 -18.15 -2.82 -6.56
N LEU A 144 -17.28 -3.17 -7.52
CA LEU A 144 -17.60 -4.22 -8.47
C LEU A 144 -17.74 -5.56 -7.74
N PRO A 145 -18.60 -6.46 -8.24
CA PRO A 145 -18.70 -7.80 -7.67
C PRO A 145 -17.35 -8.52 -7.65
N ALA A 146 -17.20 -9.45 -6.71
CA ALA A 146 -15.93 -10.15 -6.52
C ALA A 146 -15.43 -10.86 -7.79
N GLN A 147 -16.35 -11.42 -8.60
CA GLN A 147 -15.96 -12.07 -9.84
C GLN A 147 -15.37 -11.10 -10.86
N ASP A 148 -15.76 -9.84 -10.82
CA ASP A 148 -15.20 -8.82 -11.70
C ASP A 148 -13.80 -8.42 -11.27
N THR A 149 -13.58 -8.34 -9.95
CA THR A 149 -12.25 -8.03 -9.41
C THR A 149 -11.26 -9.16 -9.64
N LEU A 150 -11.73 -10.40 -9.73
CA LEU A 150 -10.86 -11.56 -9.99
C LEU A 150 -10.36 -11.63 -11.43
N ASN A 151 -10.91 -10.85 -12.33
CA ASN A 151 -10.50 -10.80 -13.73
C ASN A 151 -9.33 -9.82 -14.00
N TYR A 152 -8.80 -9.20 -12.99
CA TYR A 152 -7.68 -8.28 -13.12
C TYR A 152 -6.32 -8.97 -13.16
#